data_a2303edb5e2ad9ac9ca377d8504c5978
#
_entry.id   a2303edb5e2ad9ac9ca377d8504c5978
#
_cell.length_a   1.000
_cell.length_b   1.000
_cell.length_c   1.000
_cell.angle_alpha   90.00
_cell.angle_beta   90.00
_cell.angle_gamma   90.00
#
_symmetry.space_group_name_H-M   'P 1'
#
loop_
_entity.id
_entity.type
_entity.pdbx_description
1 polymer ?
#
loop_
_entity_poly.entity_id
_entity_poly.type
_entity_poly.pdbx_seq_one_letter_code
_entity_poly.pdbx_strand_id
1 'polypeptide(L)'
;EYKCENEQLIPGRSYHKMPYVKNVGSNDAYIRIRVMIPANLDTAVLNSSMYTSSAMDKEFTMAIDQSGTVERDGVKYNVYTFTRVDPLAPNEMTYWNVWGTIHMDTWVTSAQIKALFGENGPYPNGVFPVLVEADAIQSEGFANAKAAFAAFDAQA
;
A
#
# COMPACT_ATOMS: atom_id res chain seq x y z
N GLU A 1 16.56 -4.68 -1.70
CA GLU A 1 15.92 -4.20 -0.47
C GLU A 1 16.38 -2.79 -0.19
N TYR A 2 15.53 -1.79 -0.46
CA TYR A 2 15.85 -0.39 -0.19
C TYR A 2 15.58 -0.15 1.29
N LYS A 3 16.63 -0.20 2.11
CA LYS A 3 16.55 0.18 3.53
C LYS A 3 16.62 1.70 3.63
N CYS A 4 15.50 2.35 3.87
CA CYS A 4 15.51 3.72 4.40
C CYS A 4 15.87 3.64 5.89
N GLU A 5 17.14 3.50 6.19
CA GLU A 5 17.63 3.58 7.56
C GLU A 5 17.68 5.06 7.96
N ASN A 6 16.89 5.44 8.98
CA ASN A 6 16.93 6.72 9.69
C ASN A 6 16.51 8.00 8.94
N GLU A 7 15.64 7.95 7.97
CA GLU A 7 15.05 9.17 7.42
C GLU A 7 13.92 9.69 8.32
N GLN A 8 14.15 10.77 9.04
CA GLN A 8 13.11 11.47 9.79
C GLN A 8 12.11 12.09 8.82
N LEU A 9 10.79 11.89 9.08
CA LEU A 9 9.74 12.57 8.36
C LEU A 9 9.81 14.08 8.64
N ILE A 10 10.15 14.85 7.62
CA ILE A 10 10.21 16.31 7.66
C ILE A 10 9.00 16.85 6.91
N PRO A 11 8.21 17.78 7.50
CA PRO A 11 7.10 18.41 6.80
C PRO A 11 7.51 18.97 5.43
N GLY A 12 6.73 18.63 4.40
CA GLY A 12 6.97 19.04 3.02
C GLY A 12 8.01 18.21 2.24
N ARG A 13 8.74 17.30 2.89
CA ARG A 13 9.65 16.39 2.19
C ARG A 13 8.92 15.13 1.73
N SER A 14 9.12 14.76 0.46
CA SER A 14 8.57 13.53 -0.11
C SER A 14 9.59 12.40 -0.06
N TYR A 15 9.11 11.20 0.26
CA TYR A 15 9.89 9.96 0.31
C TYR A 15 9.34 9.01 -0.74
N HIS A 16 10.20 8.57 -1.66
CA HIS A 16 9.82 7.68 -2.73
C HIS A 16 9.55 6.26 -2.22
N LYS A 17 8.47 5.68 -2.72
CA LYS A 17 8.07 4.29 -2.49
C LYS A 17 7.74 3.66 -3.85
N MET A 18 8.38 2.55 -4.17
CA MET A 18 8.21 1.88 -5.46
C MET A 18 8.08 0.37 -5.28
N PRO A 19 6.94 -0.11 -4.74
CA PRO A 19 6.72 -1.54 -4.61
C PRO A 19 6.45 -2.17 -5.97
N TYR A 20 7.20 -3.21 -6.31
CA TYR A 20 7.00 -4.06 -7.47
C TYR A 20 6.76 -5.49 -7.03
N VAL A 21 6.00 -6.23 -7.84
CA VAL A 21 5.79 -7.67 -7.65
C VAL A 21 6.38 -8.42 -8.83
N LYS A 22 7.14 -9.48 -8.55
CA LYS A 22 7.65 -10.40 -9.55
C LYS A 22 7.03 -11.78 -9.34
N ASN A 23 6.49 -12.37 -10.39
CA ASN A 23 6.03 -13.76 -10.36
C ASN A 23 7.25 -14.70 -10.44
N VAL A 24 7.58 -15.33 -9.33
CA VAL A 24 8.67 -16.33 -9.26
C VAL A 24 8.16 -17.76 -9.37
N GLY A 25 6.85 -17.94 -9.57
CA GLY A 25 6.21 -19.23 -9.83
C GLY A 25 6.39 -19.72 -11.26
N SER A 26 5.85 -20.89 -11.53
CA SER A 26 5.87 -21.53 -12.86
C SER A 26 4.61 -21.30 -13.70
N ASN A 27 3.57 -20.71 -13.13
CA ASN A 27 2.27 -20.49 -13.77
C ASN A 27 1.92 -18.99 -13.74
N ASP A 28 1.05 -18.59 -14.67
CA ASP A 28 0.46 -17.26 -14.68
C ASP A 28 -0.36 -17.04 -13.41
N ALA A 29 -0.25 -15.85 -12.82
CA ALA A 29 -0.94 -15.52 -11.57
C ALA A 29 -1.59 -14.14 -11.62
N TYR A 30 -2.82 -14.04 -11.12
CA TYR A 30 -3.40 -12.75 -10.76
C TYR A 30 -2.74 -12.22 -9.50
N ILE A 31 -2.46 -10.91 -9.50
CA ILE A 31 -1.75 -10.21 -8.42
C ILE A 31 -2.67 -9.15 -7.82
N ARG A 32 -2.68 -9.09 -6.47
CA ARG A 32 -3.31 -8.04 -5.70
C ARG A 32 -2.29 -7.46 -4.73
N ILE A 33 -2.11 -6.15 -4.76
CA ILE A 33 -1.21 -5.41 -3.86
C ILE A 33 -2.07 -4.56 -2.94
N ARG A 34 -1.81 -4.62 -1.64
CA ARG A 34 -2.46 -3.77 -0.64
C ARG A 34 -1.41 -2.90 0.04
N VAL A 35 -1.59 -1.59 -0.04
CA VAL A 35 -0.82 -0.60 0.73
C VAL A 35 -1.70 -0.17 1.89
N MET A 36 -1.19 -0.34 3.12
CA MET A 36 -1.92 -0.04 4.34
C MET A 36 -1.17 1.04 5.13
N ILE A 37 -1.86 2.15 5.38
CA ILE A 37 -1.33 3.31 6.10
C ILE A 37 -2.17 3.47 7.38
N PRO A 38 -1.54 3.70 8.55
CA PRO A 38 -2.30 3.92 9.78
C PRO A 38 -3.37 4.99 9.62
N ALA A 39 -4.62 4.66 9.92
CA ALA A 39 -5.78 5.50 9.62
C ALA A 39 -5.75 6.86 10.33
N ASN A 40 -5.08 6.97 11.49
CA ASN A 40 -4.89 8.21 12.22
C ASN A 40 -3.77 9.10 11.66
N LEU A 41 -2.97 8.59 10.72
CA LEU A 41 -1.92 9.33 10.03
C LEU A 41 -2.32 9.67 8.59
N ASP A 42 -2.93 8.71 7.89
CA ASP A 42 -3.29 8.83 6.48
C ASP A 42 -4.31 9.96 6.27
N THR A 43 -4.01 10.86 5.34
CA THR A 43 -4.77 12.09 5.05
C THR A 43 -4.90 13.12 6.20
N ALA A 44 -4.51 12.75 7.41
CA ALA A 44 -4.52 13.64 8.57
C ALA A 44 -3.21 14.43 8.73
N VAL A 45 -2.08 13.76 8.58
CA VAL A 45 -0.73 14.35 8.63
C VAL A 45 0.17 13.81 7.53
N LEU A 46 -0.15 12.64 6.98
CA LEU A 46 0.57 12.03 5.86
C LEU A 46 -0.31 12.09 4.61
N ASN A 47 0.33 12.35 3.49
CA ASN A 47 -0.29 12.26 2.17
C ASN A 47 0.53 11.32 1.29
N SER A 48 -0.16 10.48 0.53
CA SER A 48 0.47 9.46 -0.31
C SER A 48 0.07 9.66 -1.76
N SER A 49 1.06 9.69 -2.64
CA SER A 49 0.80 9.60 -4.08
C SER A 49 0.61 8.15 -4.47
N MET A 50 -0.63 7.68 -4.45
CA MET A 50 -1.02 6.45 -5.12
C MET A 50 -1.13 6.76 -6.61
N TYR A 51 -0.46 5.98 -7.46
CA TYR A 51 -0.46 6.25 -8.89
C TYR A 51 -1.83 5.98 -9.50
N THR A 52 -2.41 7.01 -10.10
CA THR A 52 -3.70 6.98 -10.82
C THR A 52 -3.53 7.56 -12.23
N SER A 53 -2.49 7.15 -12.96
CA SER A 53 -2.36 7.58 -14.36
C SER A 53 -3.20 6.71 -15.28
N SER A 54 -3.68 7.28 -16.39
CA SER A 54 -4.44 6.52 -17.41
C SER A 54 -3.67 5.32 -18.00
N ALA A 55 -2.36 5.31 -17.86
CA ALA A 55 -1.52 4.16 -18.25
C ALA A 55 -1.54 3.06 -17.20
N MET A 56 -1.57 3.42 -15.91
CA MET A 56 -1.69 2.46 -14.81
C MET A 56 -3.09 1.83 -14.75
N ASP A 57 -4.14 2.57 -15.11
CA ASP A 57 -5.52 2.07 -15.15
C ASP A 57 -5.70 0.88 -16.13
N LYS A 58 -4.74 0.69 -17.03
CA LYS A 58 -4.71 -0.49 -17.91
C LYS A 58 -4.06 -1.71 -17.26
N GLU A 59 -3.13 -1.51 -16.33
CA GLU A 59 -2.49 -2.61 -15.63
C GLU A 59 -3.21 -2.98 -14.32
N PHE A 60 -3.69 -1.99 -13.58
CA PHE A 60 -4.34 -2.18 -12.28
C PHE A 60 -5.70 -1.51 -12.19
N THR A 61 -6.60 -2.16 -11.47
CA THR A 61 -7.79 -1.51 -10.89
C THR A 61 -7.50 -1.15 -9.45
N MET A 62 -7.97 0.03 -9.00
CA MET A 62 -7.76 0.50 -7.62
C MET A 62 -9.08 0.54 -6.85
N ALA A 63 -9.04 0.08 -5.60
CA ALA A 63 -10.10 0.27 -4.61
C ALA A 63 -9.49 0.89 -3.35
N ILE A 64 -10.23 1.82 -2.73
CA ILE A 64 -9.78 2.56 -1.55
C ILE A 64 -10.77 2.30 -0.41
N ASP A 65 -10.25 1.86 0.72
CA ASP A 65 -10.98 1.76 1.98
C ASP A 65 -10.31 2.64 3.04
N GLN A 66 -10.93 3.76 3.35
CA GLN A 66 -10.49 4.71 4.38
C GLN A 66 -11.35 4.64 5.65
N SER A 67 -12.07 3.55 5.85
CA SER A 67 -12.91 3.36 7.05
C SER A 67 -12.09 3.15 8.33
N GLY A 68 -10.82 2.77 8.21
CA GLY A 68 -9.96 2.41 9.33
C GLY A 68 -10.46 1.16 10.08
N THR A 69 -11.17 0.25 9.40
CA THR A 69 -11.72 -0.97 10.01
C THR A 69 -10.75 -2.15 9.96
N VAL A 70 -9.78 -2.12 9.03
CA VAL A 70 -8.75 -3.15 8.96
C VAL A 70 -7.74 -2.95 10.07
N GLU A 71 -7.55 -3.97 10.91
CA GLU A 71 -6.63 -3.93 12.05
C GLU A 71 -5.54 -4.99 11.91
N ARG A 72 -4.29 -4.61 12.22
CA ARG A 72 -3.13 -5.49 12.34
C ARG A 72 -2.32 -5.06 13.56
N ASP A 73 -2.03 -5.97 14.45
CA ASP A 73 -1.24 -5.74 15.67
C ASP A 73 -1.70 -4.53 16.50
N GLY A 74 -3.04 -4.33 16.60
CA GLY A 74 -3.65 -3.22 17.35
C GLY A 74 -3.63 -1.87 16.63
N VAL A 75 -3.11 -1.80 15.41
CA VAL A 75 -3.13 -0.60 14.56
C VAL A 75 -4.25 -0.70 13.52
N LYS A 76 -5.04 0.36 13.39
CA LYS A 76 -6.09 0.49 12.36
C LYS A 76 -5.53 1.14 11.12
N TYR A 77 -5.89 0.62 9.95
CA TYR A 77 -5.35 1.03 8.66
C TYR A 77 -6.42 1.49 7.68
N ASN A 78 -6.09 2.50 6.90
CA ASN A 78 -6.69 2.73 5.60
C ASN A 78 -5.99 1.84 4.57
N VAL A 79 -6.74 1.27 3.64
CA VAL A 79 -6.24 0.26 2.71
C VAL A 79 -6.45 0.72 1.26
N TYR A 80 -5.37 0.71 0.50
CA TYR A 80 -5.35 0.98 -0.93
C TYR A 80 -5.06 -0.34 -1.64
N THR A 81 -6.05 -0.88 -2.33
CA THR A 81 -5.97 -2.18 -3.00
C THR A 81 -5.82 -1.99 -4.50
N PHE A 82 -4.78 -2.58 -5.05
CA PHE A 82 -4.48 -2.59 -6.48
C PHE A 82 -4.56 -4.02 -6.99
N THR A 83 -5.47 -4.28 -7.92
CA THR A 83 -5.63 -5.61 -8.53
C THR A 83 -5.19 -5.53 -9.98
N ARG A 84 -4.21 -6.34 -10.36
CA ARG A 84 -3.75 -6.41 -11.76
C ARG A 84 -4.84 -6.99 -12.64
N VAL A 85 -5.08 -6.35 -13.78
CA VAL A 85 -6.16 -6.73 -14.71
C VAL A 85 -5.83 -8.06 -15.38
N ASP A 86 -4.63 -8.17 -15.94
CA ASP A 86 -4.14 -9.36 -16.62
C ASP A 86 -3.23 -10.19 -15.70
N PRO A 87 -3.18 -11.52 -15.86
CA PRO A 87 -2.23 -12.35 -15.12
C PRO A 87 -0.78 -11.93 -15.36
N LEU A 88 0.06 -12.10 -14.36
CA LEU A 88 1.50 -11.88 -14.43
C LEU A 88 2.17 -13.21 -14.80
N ALA A 89 2.86 -13.27 -15.94
CA ALA A 89 3.52 -14.47 -16.41
C ALA A 89 4.72 -14.86 -15.53
N PRO A 90 5.18 -16.13 -15.58
CA PRO A 90 6.37 -16.57 -14.87
C PRO A 90 7.59 -15.70 -15.21
N ASN A 91 8.31 -15.28 -14.15
CA ASN A 91 9.46 -14.37 -14.21
C ASN A 91 9.17 -12.93 -14.64
N GLU A 92 7.92 -12.61 -14.99
CA GLU A 92 7.49 -11.23 -15.25
C GLU A 92 7.43 -10.42 -13.96
N MET A 93 7.61 -9.11 -14.09
CA MET A 93 7.48 -8.13 -13.01
C MET A 93 6.43 -7.09 -13.40
N THR A 94 5.68 -6.58 -12.43
CA THR A 94 4.75 -5.47 -12.67
C THR A 94 5.49 -4.27 -13.28
N TYR A 95 4.90 -3.65 -14.29
CA TYR A 95 5.52 -2.53 -15.00
C TYR A 95 5.42 -1.24 -14.18
N TRP A 96 4.24 -0.96 -13.63
CA TRP A 96 3.99 0.23 -12.82
C TRP A 96 4.10 -0.08 -11.34
N ASN A 97 4.73 0.83 -10.60
CA ASN A 97 4.60 0.84 -9.15
C ASN A 97 3.23 1.42 -8.77
N VAL A 98 2.61 0.86 -7.76
CA VAL A 98 1.29 1.30 -7.28
C VAL A 98 1.36 2.44 -6.25
N TRP A 99 2.56 2.74 -5.74
CA TRP A 99 2.79 3.75 -4.71
C TRP A 99 4.07 4.53 -5.00
N GLY A 100 3.94 5.84 -5.27
CA GLY A 100 5.06 6.68 -5.67
C GLY A 100 5.76 7.37 -4.51
N THR A 101 5.00 8.06 -3.69
CA THR A 101 5.56 8.87 -2.60
C THR A 101 4.66 8.87 -1.38
N ILE A 102 5.29 9.10 -0.23
CA ILE A 102 4.63 9.53 1.01
C ILE A 102 5.32 10.79 1.52
N HIS A 103 4.56 11.73 2.04
CA HIS A 103 5.10 12.94 2.66
C HIS A 103 4.22 13.40 3.82
N MET A 104 4.82 14.12 4.74
CA MET A 104 4.09 14.86 5.77
C MET A 104 3.71 16.22 5.22
N ASP A 105 2.45 16.61 5.36
CA ASP A 105 1.96 17.90 4.88
C ASP A 105 2.60 19.08 5.60
N THR A 106 2.77 20.21 4.90
CA THR A 106 3.40 21.43 5.44
C THR A 106 2.52 22.16 6.46
N TRP A 107 1.21 21.91 6.44
CA TRP A 107 0.23 22.52 7.36
C TRP A 107 0.12 21.77 8.70
N VAL A 108 0.84 20.66 8.88
CA VAL A 108 0.85 19.88 10.13
C VAL A 108 1.46 20.73 11.25
N THR A 109 0.71 20.91 12.32
CA THR A 109 1.10 21.73 13.45
C THR A 109 2.02 20.99 14.42
N SER A 110 2.82 21.74 15.18
CA SER A 110 3.66 21.18 16.25
C SER A 110 2.84 20.42 17.30
N ALA A 111 1.59 20.84 17.55
CA ALA A 111 0.69 20.15 18.47
C ALA A 111 0.30 18.77 17.94
N GLN A 112 -0.03 18.65 16.66
CA GLN A 112 -0.32 17.37 16.01
C GLN A 112 0.90 16.44 16.00
N ILE A 113 2.08 16.98 15.66
CA ILE A 113 3.34 16.23 15.71
C ILE A 113 3.58 15.68 17.12
N LYS A 114 3.43 16.52 18.15
CA LYS A 114 3.62 16.11 19.55
C LYS A 114 2.59 15.07 19.98
N ALA A 115 1.33 15.20 19.57
CA ALA A 115 0.27 14.25 19.91
C ALA A 115 0.50 12.87 19.29
N LEU A 116 1.03 12.80 18.08
CA LEU A 116 1.23 11.55 17.34
C LEU A 116 2.60 10.92 17.62
N PHE A 117 3.65 11.73 17.65
CA PHE A 117 5.04 11.27 17.67
C PHE A 117 5.79 11.62 18.96
N GLY A 118 5.14 12.31 19.91
CA GLY A 118 5.71 12.58 21.22
C GLY A 118 5.78 11.32 22.08
N GLU A 119 6.44 11.44 23.23
CA GLU A 119 6.70 10.31 24.16
C GLU A 119 5.43 9.52 24.53
N ASN A 120 4.29 10.20 24.68
CA ASN A 120 3.01 9.59 25.02
C ASN A 120 2.09 9.43 23.79
N GLY A 121 2.59 9.65 22.59
CA GLY A 121 1.83 9.45 21.35
C GLY A 121 1.81 7.98 20.90
N PRO A 122 0.93 7.64 19.96
CA PRO A 122 0.84 6.27 19.42
C PRO A 122 2.10 5.82 18.67
N TYR A 123 2.94 6.76 18.23
CA TYR A 123 4.15 6.48 17.46
C TYR A 123 5.36 7.21 18.06
N PRO A 124 5.79 6.85 19.27
CA PRO A 124 6.92 7.50 19.92
C PRO A 124 8.18 7.36 19.06
N ASN A 125 8.97 8.41 19.01
CA ASN A 125 10.18 8.51 18.17
C ASN A 125 9.93 8.58 16.65
N GLY A 126 8.67 8.83 16.20
CA GLY A 126 8.36 8.98 14.79
C GLY A 126 8.38 7.67 13.99
N VAL A 127 8.36 6.51 14.65
CA VAL A 127 8.30 5.20 13.99
C VAL A 127 6.86 4.73 13.93
N PHE A 128 6.35 4.50 12.72
CA PHE A 128 5.01 3.96 12.48
C PHE A 128 5.04 2.90 11.39
N PRO A 129 4.18 1.88 11.48
CA PRO A 129 4.14 0.80 10.49
C PRO A 129 3.37 1.25 9.25
N VAL A 130 3.97 1.09 8.08
CA VAL A 130 3.27 1.09 6.80
C VAL A 130 3.45 -0.28 6.19
N LEU A 131 2.35 -0.96 5.86
CA LEU A 131 2.39 -2.32 5.38
C LEU A 131 2.16 -2.37 3.88
N VAL A 132 2.91 -3.22 3.18
CA VAL A 132 2.66 -3.56 1.78
C VAL A 132 2.53 -5.08 1.73
N GLU A 133 1.34 -5.54 1.39
CA GLU A 133 1.04 -6.96 1.21
C GLU A 133 0.79 -7.26 -0.26
N ALA A 134 1.22 -8.42 -0.74
CA ALA A 134 0.91 -8.91 -2.07
C ALA A 134 0.34 -10.31 -1.98
N ASP A 135 -0.84 -10.49 -2.60
CA ASP A 135 -1.46 -11.79 -2.80
C ASP A 135 -1.27 -12.22 -4.26
N ALA A 136 -1.05 -13.50 -4.48
CA ALA A 136 -0.99 -14.09 -5.80
C ALA A 136 -1.88 -15.34 -5.84
N ILE A 137 -2.68 -15.48 -6.90
CA ILE A 137 -3.48 -16.67 -7.15
C ILE A 137 -3.27 -17.11 -8.59
N GLN A 138 -3.05 -18.42 -8.79
CA GLN A 138 -2.94 -18.99 -10.12
C GLN A 138 -4.16 -18.61 -10.97
N SER A 139 -3.94 -18.17 -12.21
CA SER A 139 -5.03 -17.65 -13.05
C SER A 139 -5.89 -18.74 -13.69
N GLU A 140 -5.35 -19.96 -13.82
CA GLU A 140 -6.07 -21.07 -14.41
C GLU A 140 -7.37 -21.40 -13.66
N GLY A 141 -8.45 -21.55 -14.40
CA GLY A 141 -9.78 -21.85 -13.83
C GLY A 141 -10.60 -20.61 -13.45
N PHE A 142 -10.08 -19.40 -13.57
CA PHE A 142 -10.79 -18.17 -13.29
C PHE A 142 -10.97 -17.30 -14.53
N ALA A 143 -12.18 -16.73 -14.67
CA ALA A 143 -12.49 -15.86 -15.80
C ALA A 143 -11.74 -14.51 -15.77
N ASN A 144 -11.39 -14.02 -14.59
CA ASN A 144 -10.67 -12.76 -14.38
C ASN A 144 -10.17 -12.66 -12.93
N ALA A 145 -9.36 -11.62 -12.65
CA ALA A 145 -8.81 -11.37 -11.33
C ALA A 145 -9.88 -11.20 -10.23
N LYS A 146 -11.02 -10.57 -10.56
CA LYS A 146 -12.11 -10.37 -9.59
C LYS A 146 -12.70 -11.74 -9.12
N ALA A 147 -12.91 -12.67 -10.04
CA ALA A 147 -13.41 -14.00 -9.70
C ALA A 147 -12.37 -14.79 -8.88
N ALA A 148 -11.09 -14.68 -9.25
CA ALA A 148 -10.01 -15.33 -8.55
C ALA A 148 -9.91 -14.86 -7.10
N PHE A 149 -9.86 -13.53 -6.87
CA PHE A 149 -9.75 -13.00 -5.51
C PHE A 149 -11.03 -13.14 -4.69
N ALA A 150 -12.21 -13.17 -5.30
CA ALA A 150 -13.44 -13.53 -4.58
C ALA A 150 -13.39 -14.96 -4.02
N ALA A 151 -12.84 -15.91 -4.80
CA ALA A 151 -12.63 -17.27 -4.33
C ALA A 151 -11.53 -17.38 -3.27
N PHE A 152 -10.47 -16.59 -3.40
CA PHE A 152 -9.38 -16.52 -2.41
C PHE A 152 -9.90 -16.00 -1.07
N ASP A 153 -10.60 -14.88 -1.06
CA ASP A 153 -11.12 -14.23 0.15
C ASP A 153 -12.20 -15.09 0.86
N ALA A 154 -12.89 -15.96 0.13
CA ALA A 154 -13.86 -16.89 0.73
C ALA A 154 -13.22 -18.07 1.49
N GLN A 155 -11.90 -18.25 1.40
CA GLN A 155 -11.14 -19.31 2.07
C GLN A 155 -10.36 -18.81 3.30
N ALA A 156 -10.37 -17.49 3.55
CA ALA A 156 -9.60 -16.84 4.61
C ALA A 156 -10.32 -16.86 5.97
#